data_e18c02dbee6d286288ecd641af647ac1
#
_entry.id   e18c02dbee6d286288ecd641af647ac1
#
_cell.length_a   1.000
_cell.length_b   1.000
_cell.length_c   1.000
_cell.angle_alpha   90.00
_cell.angle_beta   90.00
_cell.angle_gamma   90.00
#
_symmetry.space_group_name_H-M   'P 1'
#
loop_
_entity.id
_entity.type
_entity.pdbx_description
1 polymer ?
#
loop_
_entity_poly.entity_id
_entity_poly.type
_entity_poly.pdbx_seq_one_letter_code
_entity_poly.pdbx_strand_id
1 'polypeptide(L)'
;MLDKDQLNDIVAGIAKNYSEREEIFFTDPNKHFPNKLAIVNIVKDLRRVMFPRYFGDETPTGINPEYFIGETLIRIEDSLRRELREALLFRGGLATEELDARVDQICATFFSRLPEIQRILLTDVQAAFDGDPAAQSKEEIIFSYPGFFAIFVYRIAHELYVQDVPLIPRIMSEYAHGRTGVDINSGATIGDHVKVYQGVTLGALSTRAGQALSGVKRHPTIEDDVTIYSNASVLGGETVIGEGSIIAGSAFVISSVPAGSRVSLKNQEVNVRTPNKDHAKCWEI
;
A
#
# COMPACT_ATOMS: atom_id res chain seq x y z
N MET A 1 22.13 -24.54 25.46
CA MET A 1 22.63 -24.72 24.07
C MET A 1 22.09 -26.05 23.59
N LEU A 2 21.59 -26.14 22.35
CA LEU A 2 21.24 -27.40 21.71
C LEU A 2 22.49 -28.26 21.59
N ASP A 3 22.41 -29.52 21.95
CA ASP A 3 23.48 -30.49 21.63
C ASP A 3 23.45 -30.83 20.12
N LYS A 4 24.49 -31.53 19.66
CA LYS A 4 24.65 -31.84 18.24
C LYS A 4 23.55 -32.78 17.72
N ASP A 5 23.08 -33.68 18.55
CA ASP A 5 22.07 -34.69 18.17
C ASP A 5 20.69 -34.01 18.07
N GLN A 6 20.35 -33.18 19.04
CA GLN A 6 19.13 -32.33 19.00
C GLN A 6 19.10 -31.41 17.74
N LEU A 7 20.25 -30.82 17.38
CA LEU A 7 20.34 -29.99 16.18
C LEU A 7 20.12 -30.82 14.91
N ASN A 8 20.74 -31.99 14.83
CA ASN A 8 20.57 -32.89 13.67
C ASN A 8 19.13 -33.38 13.52
N ASP A 9 18.45 -33.72 14.61
CA ASP A 9 17.03 -34.10 14.58
C ASP A 9 16.13 -32.98 14.09
N ILE A 10 16.39 -31.74 14.53
CA ILE A 10 15.67 -30.54 14.07
C ILE A 10 15.91 -30.32 12.58
N VAL A 11 17.17 -30.40 12.14
CA VAL A 11 17.51 -30.23 10.71
C VAL A 11 16.83 -31.27 9.85
N ALA A 12 16.88 -32.57 10.28
CA ALA A 12 16.24 -33.68 9.56
C ALA A 12 14.71 -33.47 9.48
N GLY A 13 14.08 -33.05 10.58
CA GLY A 13 12.66 -32.77 10.63
C GLY A 13 12.23 -31.63 9.68
N ILE A 14 13.00 -30.54 9.66
CA ILE A 14 12.72 -29.41 8.75
C ILE A 14 12.97 -29.82 7.29
N ALA A 15 14.06 -30.53 7.00
CA ALA A 15 14.38 -30.99 5.65
C ALA A 15 13.31 -31.97 5.10
N LYS A 16 12.74 -32.79 5.96
CA LYS A 16 11.62 -33.68 5.61
C LYS A 16 10.39 -32.85 5.16
N ASN A 17 10.05 -31.79 5.86
CA ASN A 17 8.94 -30.91 5.47
C ASN A 17 9.17 -30.29 4.08
N TYR A 18 10.40 -29.97 3.72
CA TYR A 18 10.72 -29.45 2.38
C TYR A 18 10.42 -30.46 1.27
N SER A 19 10.78 -31.73 1.48
CA SER A 19 10.51 -32.81 0.52
C SER A 19 9.04 -33.22 0.44
N GLU A 20 8.27 -33.04 1.52
CA GLU A 20 6.83 -33.35 1.56
C GLU A 20 5.93 -32.24 0.99
N ARG A 21 6.45 -31.02 0.81
CA ARG A 21 5.72 -29.83 0.40
C ARG A 21 6.50 -29.01 -0.65
N GLU A 22 7.00 -29.69 -1.68
CA GLU A 22 7.81 -29.07 -2.74
C GLU A 22 7.10 -27.90 -3.43
N GLU A 23 5.77 -27.89 -3.48
CA GLU A 23 4.99 -26.79 -4.04
C GLU A 23 5.09 -25.48 -3.25
N ILE A 24 5.46 -25.55 -1.95
CA ILE A 24 5.61 -24.39 -1.07
C ILE A 24 7.09 -24.04 -0.89
N PHE A 25 7.92 -25.07 -0.68
CA PHE A 25 9.36 -24.91 -0.45
C PHE A 25 10.12 -24.96 -1.77
N PHE A 26 10.65 -23.85 -2.18
CA PHE A 26 11.28 -23.67 -3.49
C PHE A 26 12.66 -24.35 -3.54
N THR A 27 12.67 -25.56 -4.00
CA THR A 27 13.89 -26.26 -4.41
C THR A 27 14.15 -26.15 -5.90
N ASP A 28 13.16 -25.66 -6.68
CA ASP A 28 13.28 -25.45 -8.11
C ASP A 28 14.07 -24.17 -8.41
N PRO A 29 15.28 -24.27 -8.99
CA PRO A 29 16.11 -23.11 -9.33
C PRO A 29 15.51 -22.23 -10.43
N ASN A 30 14.45 -22.69 -11.12
CA ASN A 30 13.75 -21.92 -12.16
C ASN A 30 12.58 -21.10 -11.58
N LYS A 31 12.29 -21.19 -10.30
CA LYS A 31 11.30 -20.32 -9.67
C LYS A 31 11.89 -18.96 -9.34
N HIS A 32 11.25 -17.94 -9.89
CA HIS A 32 11.65 -16.54 -9.77
C HIS A 32 10.74 -15.80 -8.78
N PHE A 33 11.32 -14.89 -8.01
CA PHE A 33 10.58 -14.01 -7.09
C PHE A 33 11.19 -12.63 -7.08
N PRO A 34 10.35 -11.58 -7.11
CA PRO A 34 10.85 -10.24 -6.89
C PRO A 34 11.40 -10.09 -5.47
N ASN A 35 12.48 -9.33 -5.35
CA ASN A 35 13.13 -9.06 -4.06
C ASN A 35 12.36 -7.97 -3.30
N LYS A 36 11.74 -8.36 -2.18
CA LYS A 36 10.97 -7.45 -1.33
C LYS A 36 11.76 -6.23 -0.89
N LEU A 37 13.04 -6.39 -0.55
CA LEU A 37 13.89 -5.26 -0.09
C LEU A 37 14.19 -4.30 -1.24
N ALA A 38 14.44 -4.80 -2.44
CA ALA A 38 14.64 -3.98 -3.64
C ALA A 38 13.39 -3.14 -3.94
N ILE A 39 12.19 -3.74 -3.86
CA ILE A 39 10.92 -3.04 -4.04
C ILE A 39 10.73 -1.94 -2.99
N VAL A 40 11.03 -2.22 -1.73
CA VAL A 40 10.98 -1.21 -0.65
C VAL A 40 11.95 -0.06 -0.92
N ASN A 41 13.14 -0.35 -1.44
CA ASN A 41 14.12 0.68 -1.79
C ASN A 41 13.66 1.52 -2.99
N ILE A 42 13.01 0.92 -3.99
CA ILE A 42 12.35 1.65 -5.08
C ILE A 42 11.32 2.65 -4.54
N VAL A 43 10.46 2.24 -3.60
CA VAL A 43 9.48 3.14 -2.96
C VAL A 43 10.17 4.30 -2.23
N LYS A 44 11.27 4.03 -1.51
CA LYS A 44 12.04 5.07 -0.81
C LYS A 44 12.69 6.05 -1.78
N ASP A 45 13.29 5.55 -2.86
CA ASP A 45 13.94 6.40 -3.86
C ASP A 45 12.92 7.23 -4.63
N LEU A 46 11.75 6.68 -4.99
CA LEU A 46 10.65 7.44 -5.56
C LEU A 46 10.18 8.53 -4.61
N ARG A 47 10.09 8.27 -3.31
CA ARG A 47 9.73 9.31 -2.32
C ARG A 47 10.76 10.45 -2.29
N ARG A 48 12.05 10.16 -2.46
CA ARG A 48 13.11 11.17 -2.55
C ARG A 48 13.00 12.01 -3.81
N VAL A 49 12.62 11.39 -4.93
CA VAL A 49 12.40 12.11 -6.21
C VAL A 49 11.16 12.99 -6.14
N MET A 50 10.06 12.47 -5.58
CA MET A 50 8.80 13.21 -5.48
C MET A 50 8.88 14.38 -4.50
N PHE A 51 9.65 14.22 -3.41
CA PHE A 51 9.82 15.21 -2.34
C PHE A 51 11.31 15.39 -2.04
N PRO A 52 12.05 16.07 -2.93
CA PRO A 52 13.48 16.27 -2.75
C PRO A 52 13.77 17.09 -1.48
N ARG A 53 14.86 16.77 -0.79
CA ARG A 53 15.30 17.32 0.51
C ARG A 53 14.50 16.88 1.73
N TYR A 54 13.37 16.19 1.57
CA TYR A 54 12.61 15.68 2.72
C TYR A 54 13.16 14.34 3.22
N PHE A 55 13.75 13.52 2.35
CA PHE A 55 14.16 12.15 2.69
C PHE A 55 15.55 11.84 2.16
N GLY A 56 16.39 11.24 3.01
CA GLY A 56 17.75 10.83 2.71
C GLY A 56 18.81 11.73 3.35
N ASP A 57 19.92 11.10 3.75
CA ASP A 57 21.00 11.74 4.48
C ASP A 57 21.88 12.66 3.62
N GLU A 58 21.77 12.55 2.31
CA GLU A 58 22.61 13.25 1.35
C GLU A 58 21.78 13.86 0.22
N THR A 59 21.11 14.98 0.49
CA THR A 59 20.84 15.89 -0.61
C THR A 59 22.05 16.80 -0.71
N PRO A 60 22.95 16.62 -1.70
CA PRO A 60 24.13 17.47 -1.81
C PRO A 60 23.65 18.93 -1.98
N THR A 61 24.03 19.76 -1.02
CA THR A 61 23.86 21.20 -1.15
C THR A 61 24.68 21.66 -2.35
N GLY A 62 23.99 22.11 -3.41
CA GLY A 62 24.65 22.62 -4.63
C GLY A 62 24.54 21.76 -5.89
N ILE A 63 23.94 20.57 -5.84
CA ILE A 63 23.64 19.80 -7.06
C ILE A 63 22.35 20.36 -7.71
N ASN A 64 22.41 20.54 -9.04
CA ASN A 64 21.22 20.84 -9.83
C ASN A 64 20.17 19.74 -9.60
N PRO A 65 18.90 20.08 -9.23
CA PRO A 65 17.82 19.10 -9.03
C PRO A 65 17.63 18.14 -10.20
N GLU A 66 17.83 18.58 -11.45
CA GLU A 66 17.71 17.75 -12.64
C GLU A 66 18.71 16.59 -12.65
N TYR A 67 19.96 16.79 -12.21
CA TYR A 67 20.96 15.72 -12.11
C TYR A 67 20.57 14.71 -11.05
N PHE A 68 20.12 15.18 -9.88
CA PHE A 68 19.67 14.30 -8.82
C PHE A 68 18.48 13.45 -9.25
N ILE A 69 17.48 14.06 -9.89
CA ILE A 69 16.29 13.37 -10.40
C ILE A 69 16.73 12.35 -11.46
N GLY A 70 17.53 12.77 -12.44
CA GLY A 70 17.98 11.89 -13.52
C GLY A 70 18.74 10.67 -13.04
N GLU A 71 19.76 10.86 -12.19
CA GLU A 71 20.54 9.76 -11.60
C GLU A 71 19.65 8.80 -10.80
N THR A 72 18.76 9.35 -9.97
CA THR A 72 17.89 8.53 -9.12
C THR A 72 16.90 7.74 -9.95
N LEU A 73 16.31 8.35 -11.00
CA LEU A 73 15.37 7.66 -11.89
C LEU A 73 16.06 6.52 -12.67
N ILE A 74 17.29 6.71 -13.15
CA ILE A 74 18.06 5.64 -13.81
C ILE A 74 18.26 4.46 -12.86
N ARG A 75 18.65 4.71 -11.62
CA ARG A 75 18.83 3.67 -10.60
C ARG A 75 17.52 2.95 -10.27
N ILE A 76 16.42 3.69 -10.17
CA ILE A 76 15.09 3.12 -9.96
C ILE A 76 14.71 2.25 -11.15
N GLU A 77 14.92 2.71 -12.38
CA GLU A 77 14.62 1.96 -13.59
C GLU A 77 15.37 0.64 -13.63
N ASP A 78 16.68 0.65 -13.42
CA ASP A 78 17.51 -0.55 -13.40
C ASP A 78 17.02 -1.57 -12.35
N SER A 79 16.64 -1.09 -11.17
CA SER A 79 16.12 -1.93 -10.11
C SER A 79 14.72 -2.46 -10.45
N LEU A 80 13.82 -1.59 -10.91
CA LEU A 80 12.45 -1.96 -11.25
C LEU A 80 12.41 -2.98 -12.40
N ARG A 81 13.24 -2.82 -13.43
CA ARG A 81 13.36 -3.78 -14.54
C ARG A 81 13.69 -5.18 -14.06
N ARG A 82 14.65 -5.31 -13.14
CA ARG A 82 15.00 -6.61 -12.56
C ARG A 82 13.81 -7.23 -11.82
N GLU A 83 13.17 -6.46 -10.95
CA GLU A 83 12.05 -6.96 -10.15
C GLU A 83 10.81 -7.28 -11.01
N LEU A 84 10.54 -6.50 -12.05
CA LEU A 84 9.47 -6.79 -13.02
C LEU A 84 9.73 -8.10 -13.77
N ARG A 85 10.98 -8.32 -14.21
CA ARG A 85 11.35 -9.57 -14.88
C ARG A 85 11.09 -10.78 -13.98
N GLU A 86 11.54 -10.72 -12.73
CA GLU A 86 11.30 -11.78 -11.75
C GLU A 86 9.81 -12.00 -11.48
N ALA A 87 9.04 -10.92 -11.34
CA ALA A 87 7.60 -11.00 -11.10
C ALA A 87 6.84 -11.59 -12.28
N LEU A 88 7.20 -11.25 -13.53
CA LEU A 88 6.58 -11.80 -14.72
C LEU A 88 6.97 -13.27 -14.95
N LEU A 89 8.23 -13.64 -14.68
CA LEU A 89 8.67 -15.03 -14.68
C LEU A 89 7.96 -15.87 -13.64
N PHE A 90 7.68 -15.32 -12.45
CA PHE A 90 6.86 -15.99 -11.44
C PHE A 90 5.47 -16.35 -11.96
N ARG A 91 4.84 -15.47 -12.73
CA ARG A 91 3.54 -15.74 -13.37
C ARG A 91 3.68 -16.81 -14.46
N GLY A 92 4.79 -16.79 -15.20
CA GLY A 92 5.02 -17.66 -16.35
C GLY A 92 4.23 -17.28 -17.59
N GLY A 93 4.38 -18.07 -18.64
CA GLY A 93 3.57 -17.97 -19.86
C GLY A 93 4.10 -17.02 -20.94
N LEU A 94 5.26 -16.35 -20.73
CA LEU A 94 5.88 -15.49 -21.72
C LEU A 94 7.17 -16.11 -22.27
N ALA A 95 7.39 -16.02 -23.57
CA ALA A 95 8.70 -16.28 -24.16
C ALA A 95 9.70 -15.17 -23.78
N THR A 96 11.02 -15.46 -23.85
CA THR A 96 12.04 -14.52 -23.38
C THR A 96 11.98 -13.15 -24.09
N GLU A 97 11.77 -13.14 -25.40
CA GLU A 97 11.67 -11.90 -26.18
C GLU A 97 10.42 -11.09 -25.84
N GLU A 98 9.29 -11.77 -25.60
CA GLU A 98 8.04 -11.17 -25.15
C GLU A 98 8.16 -10.60 -23.75
N LEU A 99 8.91 -11.28 -22.87
CA LEU A 99 9.17 -10.85 -21.50
C LEU A 99 9.90 -9.51 -21.46
N ASP A 100 10.98 -9.37 -22.23
CA ASP A 100 11.78 -8.15 -22.27
C ASP A 100 10.97 -6.98 -22.84
N ALA A 101 10.24 -7.20 -23.93
CA ALA A 101 9.33 -6.21 -24.49
C ALA A 101 8.23 -5.78 -23.51
N ARG A 102 7.70 -6.72 -22.71
CA ARG A 102 6.70 -6.43 -21.69
C ARG A 102 7.28 -5.59 -20.53
N VAL A 103 8.50 -5.92 -20.08
CA VAL A 103 9.22 -5.13 -19.07
C VAL A 103 9.45 -3.70 -19.55
N ASP A 104 9.91 -3.53 -20.81
CA ASP A 104 10.11 -2.23 -21.42
C ASP A 104 8.84 -1.40 -21.45
N GLN A 105 7.73 -2.00 -21.90
CA GLN A 105 6.43 -1.35 -21.95
C GLN A 105 5.96 -0.90 -20.57
N ILE A 106 6.07 -1.77 -19.55
CA ILE A 106 5.66 -1.45 -18.18
C ILE A 106 6.49 -0.29 -17.63
N CYS A 107 7.82 -0.33 -17.80
CA CYS A 107 8.69 0.74 -17.37
C CYS A 107 8.34 2.06 -18.06
N ALA A 108 8.26 2.08 -19.39
CA ALA A 108 7.94 3.29 -20.14
C ALA A 108 6.61 3.91 -19.68
N THR A 109 5.57 3.09 -19.52
CA THR A 109 4.27 3.56 -19.03
C THR A 109 4.37 4.09 -17.60
N PHE A 110 4.99 3.35 -16.68
CA PHE A 110 5.14 3.73 -15.27
C PHE A 110 5.89 5.06 -15.13
N PHE A 111 7.05 5.19 -15.77
CA PHE A 111 7.86 6.41 -15.66
C PHE A 111 7.17 7.63 -16.27
N SER A 112 6.40 7.46 -17.37
CA SER A 112 5.63 8.54 -17.98
C SER A 112 4.53 9.09 -17.06
N ARG A 113 4.06 8.30 -16.10
CA ARG A 113 3.02 8.70 -15.13
C ARG A 113 3.57 9.48 -13.92
N LEU A 114 4.86 9.39 -13.63
CA LEU A 114 5.45 9.99 -12.43
C LEU A 114 5.19 11.50 -12.28
N PRO A 115 5.25 12.34 -13.32
CA PRO A 115 4.94 13.76 -13.18
C PRO A 115 3.49 14.01 -12.75
N GLU A 116 2.54 13.24 -13.28
CA GLU A 116 1.13 13.35 -12.93
C GLU A 116 0.87 12.84 -11.50
N ILE A 117 1.48 11.72 -11.12
CA ILE A 117 1.42 11.24 -9.74
C ILE A 117 1.92 12.31 -8.76
N GLN A 118 3.03 12.99 -9.07
CA GLN A 118 3.54 14.06 -8.23
C GLN A 118 2.53 15.21 -8.13
N ARG A 119 1.94 15.63 -9.25
CA ARG A 119 0.91 16.68 -9.26
C ARG A 119 -0.26 16.33 -8.34
N ILE A 120 -0.76 15.10 -8.42
CA ILE A 120 -1.87 14.63 -7.58
C ILE A 120 -1.45 14.56 -6.10
N LEU A 121 -0.25 14.06 -5.81
CA LEU A 121 0.27 14.03 -4.42
C LEU A 121 0.34 15.41 -3.78
N LEU A 122 0.63 16.45 -4.56
CA LEU A 122 0.62 17.84 -4.04
C LEU A 122 -0.81 18.28 -3.67
N THR A 123 -1.84 17.83 -4.38
CA THR A 123 -3.24 18.09 -3.97
C THR A 123 -3.61 17.32 -2.70
N ASP A 124 -3.12 16.08 -2.53
CA ASP A 124 -3.34 15.31 -1.29
C ASP A 124 -2.64 15.95 -0.08
N VAL A 125 -1.44 16.53 -0.26
CA VAL A 125 -0.77 17.32 0.79
C VAL A 125 -1.61 18.53 1.17
N GLN A 126 -2.16 19.24 0.18
CA GLN A 126 -3.04 20.39 0.43
C GLN A 126 -4.29 19.97 1.19
N ALA A 127 -4.96 18.90 0.75
CA ALA A 127 -6.14 18.35 1.41
C ALA A 127 -5.87 18.00 2.89
N ALA A 128 -4.75 17.35 3.15
CA ALA A 128 -4.37 16.99 4.52
C ALA A 128 -4.10 18.22 5.38
N PHE A 129 -3.44 19.25 4.83
CA PHE A 129 -3.15 20.50 5.52
C PHE A 129 -4.43 21.30 5.83
N ASP A 130 -5.32 21.45 4.86
CA ASP A 130 -6.59 22.18 5.02
C ASP A 130 -7.55 21.50 6.00
N GLY A 131 -7.43 20.20 6.14
CA GLY A 131 -8.33 19.41 6.96
C GLY A 131 -7.87 19.13 8.38
N ASP A 132 -6.65 19.52 8.75
CA ASP A 132 -6.11 19.30 10.08
C ASP A 132 -5.64 20.61 10.73
N PRO A 133 -6.43 21.20 11.63
CA PRO A 133 -6.04 22.44 12.31
C PRO A 133 -4.79 22.30 13.20
N ALA A 134 -4.34 21.08 13.49
CA ALA A 134 -3.12 20.83 14.24
C ALA A 134 -1.86 20.87 13.35
N ALA A 135 -2.00 20.73 12.04
CA ALA A 135 -0.88 20.80 11.09
C ALA A 135 -0.30 22.19 11.03
N GLN A 136 0.97 22.33 11.33
CA GLN A 136 1.66 23.64 11.31
C GLN A 136 2.17 24.01 9.92
N SER A 137 2.44 23.01 9.08
CA SER A 137 2.93 23.23 7.71
C SER A 137 2.68 22.03 6.80
N LYS A 138 2.79 22.24 5.48
CA LYS A 138 2.73 21.17 4.48
C LYS A 138 3.93 20.21 4.59
N GLU A 139 5.06 20.73 5.02
CA GLU A 139 6.25 19.96 5.29
C GLU A 139 5.99 18.92 6.37
N GLU A 140 5.25 19.27 7.42
CA GLU A 140 4.86 18.33 8.48
C GLU A 140 4.00 17.20 7.94
N ILE A 141 3.08 17.46 7.03
CA ILE A 141 2.27 16.45 6.34
C ILE A 141 3.17 15.46 5.60
N ILE A 142 4.12 15.97 4.80
CA ILE A 142 5.03 15.16 3.99
C ILE A 142 5.92 14.27 4.87
N PHE A 143 6.45 14.82 5.97
CA PHE A 143 7.35 14.10 6.87
C PHE A 143 6.65 13.06 7.74
N SER A 144 5.49 13.41 8.30
CA SER A 144 5.00 12.78 9.53
C SER A 144 3.66 12.07 9.37
N TYR A 145 2.83 12.44 8.38
CA TYR A 145 1.46 11.91 8.31
C TYR A 145 1.42 10.49 7.72
N PRO A 146 0.99 9.49 8.50
CA PRO A 146 0.93 8.11 8.02
C PRO A 146 -0.06 7.93 6.88
N GLY A 147 -1.20 8.62 6.90
CA GLY A 147 -2.19 8.58 5.83
C GLY A 147 -1.65 9.08 4.50
N PHE A 148 -0.88 10.17 4.52
CA PHE A 148 -0.22 10.67 3.33
C PHE A 148 0.82 9.68 2.78
N PHE A 149 1.61 9.04 3.63
CA PHE A 149 2.55 8.01 3.19
C PHE A 149 1.83 6.81 2.56
N ALA A 150 0.70 6.39 3.11
CA ALA A 150 -0.09 5.30 2.55
C ALA A 150 -0.65 5.64 1.16
N ILE A 151 -1.19 6.86 0.97
CA ILE A 151 -1.65 7.35 -0.34
C ILE A 151 -0.49 7.43 -1.33
N PHE A 152 0.66 7.94 -0.92
CA PHE A 152 1.86 8.00 -1.77
C PHE A 152 2.22 6.61 -2.32
N VAL A 153 2.32 5.62 -1.44
CA VAL A 153 2.66 4.24 -1.87
C VAL A 153 1.56 3.64 -2.73
N TYR A 154 0.29 3.89 -2.37
CA TYR A 154 -0.85 3.44 -3.16
C TYR A 154 -0.79 3.97 -4.60
N ARG A 155 -0.60 5.27 -4.83
CA ARG A 155 -0.56 5.87 -6.17
C ARG A 155 0.51 5.24 -7.05
N ILE A 156 1.68 4.95 -6.49
CA ILE A 156 2.77 4.24 -7.18
C ILE A 156 2.39 2.78 -7.48
N ALA A 157 1.88 2.08 -6.48
CA ALA A 157 1.51 0.67 -6.61
C ALA A 157 0.35 0.47 -7.60
N HIS A 158 -0.60 1.41 -7.65
CA HIS A 158 -1.73 1.38 -8.55
C HIS A 158 -1.30 1.41 -10.03
N GLU A 159 -0.32 2.21 -10.40
CA GLU A 159 0.19 2.27 -11.78
C GLU A 159 0.79 0.93 -12.26
N LEU A 160 1.37 0.16 -11.36
CA LEU A 160 1.84 -1.19 -11.65
C LEU A 160 0.70 -2.21 -11.63
N TYR A 161 -0.30 -2.01 -10.75
CA TYR A 161 -1.47 -2.86 -10.67
C TYR A 161 -2.32 -2.81 -11.94
N VAL A 162 -2.60 -1.63 -12.48
CA VAL A 162 -3.40 -1.47 -13.71
C VAL A 162 -2.68 -2.01 -14.94
N GLN A 163 -1.37 -2.19 -14.87
CA GLN A 163 -0.58 -2.86 -15.89
C GLN A 163 -0.47 -4.38 -15.68
N ASP A 164 -1.25 -4.91 -14.71
CA ASP A 164 -1.31 -6.34 -14.40
C ASP A 164 0.05 -6.94 -13.96
N VAL A 165 0.86 -6.15 -13.24
CA VAL A 165 2.14 -6.62 -12.67
C VAL A 165 1.84 -7.51 -11.47
N PRO A 166 2.35 -8.76 -11.42
CA PRO A 166 2.14 -9.63 -10.28
C PRO A 166 3.03 -9.26 -9.09
N LEU A 167 2.59 -9.58 -7.90
CA LEU A 167 3.29 -9.47 -6.61
C LEU A 167 3.72 -8.06 -6.20
N ILE A 168 4.38 -7.28 -7.07
CA ILE A 168 5.01 -6.00 -6.73
C ILE A 168 4.01 -5.00 -6.13
N PRO A 169 2.82 -4.73 -6.73
CA PRO A 169 1.85 -3.82 -6.15
C PRO A 169 1.40 -4.25 -4.74
N ARG A 170 1.22 -5.55 -4.53
CA ARG A 170 0.84 -6.08 -3.22
C ARG A 170 1.96 -5.91 -2.19
N ILE A 171 3.22 -6.16 -2.56
CA ILE A 171 4.38 -5.96 -1.68
C ILE A 171 4.47 -4.48 -1.25
N MET A 172 4.22 -3.54 -2.17
CA MET A 172 4.19 -2.11 -1.87
C MET A 172 3.05 -1.75 -0.91
N SER A 173 1.82 -2.22 -1.16
CA SER A 173 0.67 -1.98 -0.28
C SER A 173 0.90 -2.52 1.13
N GLU A 174 1.41 -3.76 1.27
CA GLU A 174 1.72 -4.34 2.58
C GLU A 174 2.86 -3.62 3.30
N TYR A 175 3.83 -3.07 2.56
CA TYR A 175 4.88 -2.23 3.16
C TYR A 175 4.30 -0.94 3.76
N ALA A 176 3.37 -0.29 3.07
CA ALA A 176 2.68 0.90 3.59
C ALA A 176 1.80 0.55 4.79
N HIS A 177 0.98 -0.49 4.68
CA HIS A 177 0.09 -0.98 5.74
C HIS A 177 0.87 -1.28 7.02
N GLY A 178 1.94 -2.07 6.94
CA GLY A 178 2.76 -2.41 8.11
C GLY A 178 3.43 -1.23 8.82
N ARG A 179 3.56 -0.08 8.15
CA ARG A 179 4.17 1.14 8.72
C ARG A 179 3.16 2.16 9.22
N THR A 180 1.95 2.14 8.70
CA THR A 180 0.97 3.22 8.91
C THR A 180 -0.31 2.76 9.59
N GLY A 181 -0.59 1.46 9.55
CA GLY A 181 -1.89 0.91 9.92
C GLY A 181 -3.01 1.23 8.91
N VAL A 182 -2.69 1.93 7.80
CA VAL A 182 -3.65 2.24 6.73
C VAL A 182 -3.54 1.17 5.66
N ASP A 183 -4.64 0.46 5.39
CA ASP A 183 -4.70 -0.62 4.41
C ASP A 183 -5.42 -0.16 3.14
N ILE A 184 -4.66 0.27 2.15
CA ILE A 184 -5.16 0.63 0.82
C ILE A 184 -4.68 -0.42 -0.19
N ASN A 185 -5.60 -1.23 -0.69
CA ASN A 185 -5.27 -2.16 -1.75
C ASN A 185 -5.01 -1.43 -3.06
N SER A 186 -3.95 -1.82 -3.79
CA SER A 186 -3.58 -1.19 -5.06
C SER A 186 -4.66 -1.26 -6.15
N GLY A 187 -5.66 -2.13 -6.00
CA GLY A 187 -6.82 -2.23 -6.91
C GLY A 187 -7.98 -1.30 -6.55
N ALA A 188 -7.90 -0.48 -5.52
CA ALA A 188 -8.84 0.63 -5.31
C ALA A 188 -8.63 1.71 -6.38
N THR A 189 -9.61 2.59 -6.57
CA THR A 189 -9.46 3.79 -7.40
C THR A 189 -9.60 5.00 -6.48
N ILE A 190 -8.63 5.93 -6.50
CA ILE A 190 -8.64 7.12 -5.63
C ILE A 190 -8.38 8.36 -6.48
N GLY A 191 -9.29 9.31 -6.43
CA GLY A 191 -9.24 10.60 -7.10
C GLY A 191 -8.19 11.57 -6.53
N ASP A 192 -8.31 12.83 -6.88
CA ASP A 192 -7.43 13.92 -6.47
C ASP A 192 -7.89 14.53 -5.13
N HIS A 193 -6.97 15.19 -4.40
CA HIS A 193 -7.28 15.93 -3.17
C HIS A 193 -7.96 15.07 -2.09
N VAL A 194 -7.58 13.80 -1.98
CA VAL A 194 -8.18 12.85 -1.05
C VAL A 194 -7.40 12.80 0.26
N LYS A 195 -8.12 12.70 1.35
CA LYS A 195 -7.61 12.69 2.72
C LYS A 195 -7.97 11.40 3.42
N VAL A 196 -6.96 10.66 3.85
CA VAL A 196 -7.11 9.39 4.56
C VAL A 196 -6.38 9.46 5.89
N TYR A 197 -7.10 9.11 6.95
CA TYR A 197 -6.53 9.08 8.31
C TYR A 197 -6.07 7.67 8.70
N GLN A 198 -5.37 7.56 9.82
CA GLN A 198 -4.81 6.31 10.34
C GLN A 198 -5.89 5.22 10.53
N GLY A 199 -5.49 3.97 10.28
CA GLY A 199 -6.35 2.80 10.46
C GLY A 199 -7.47 2.64 9.44
N VAL A 200 -7.51 3.46 8.38
CA VAL A 200 -8.49 3.32 7.31
C VAL A 200 -8.20 2.07 6.48
N THR A 201 -9.26 1.35 6.10
CA THR A 201 -9.18 0.21 5.19
C THR A 201 -10.00 0.46 3.93
N LEU A 202 -9.36 0.39 2.75
CA LEU A 202 -10.00 0.37 1.44
C LEU A 202 -9.82 -1.01 0.82
N GLY A 203 -10.78 -1.90 1.02
CA GLY A 203 -10.61 -3.33 0.81
C GLY A 203 -11.74 -4.04 0.09
N ALA A 204 -11.63 -5.35 -0.02
CA ALA A 204 -12.67 -6.21 -0.55
C ALA A 204 -13.77 -6.47 0.49
N LEU A 205 -15.04 -6.48 0.05
CA LEU A 205 -16.18 -6.75 0.94
C LEU A 205 -16.23 -8.20 1.41
N SER A 206 -15.88 -9.15 0.55
CA SER A 206 -15.98 -10.57 0.85
C SER A 206 -14.89 -11.36 0.12
N THR A 207 -14.32 -12.33 0.83
CA THR A 207 -13.39 -13.32 0.29
C THR A 207 -14.02 -14.72 0.20
N ARG A 208 -15.34 -14.85 0.44
CA ARG A 208 -16.06 -16.14 0.55
C ARG A 208 -15.96 -17.02 -0.68
N ALA A 209 -15.92 -16.43 -1.88
CA ALA A 209 -15.79 -17.19 -3.12
C ALA A 209 -14.31 -17.52 -3.46
N GLY A 210 -13.36 -17.14 -2.60
CA GLY A 210 -11.94 -17.48 -2.77
C GLY A 210 -11.41 -17.08 -4.15
N GLN A 211 -10.74 -18.03 -4.80
CA GLN A 211 -10.12 -17.81 -6.12
C GLN A 211 -11.10 -17.52 -7.26
N ALA A 212 -12.39 -17.82 -7.11
CA ALA A 212 -13.41 -17.46 -8.11
C ALA A 212 -13.58 -15.94 -8.29
N LEU A 213 -13.09 -15.14 -7.33
CA LEU A 213 -13.06 -13.68 -7.41
C LEU A 213 -11.78 -13.12 -8.05
N SER A 214 -10.89 -13.96 -8.55
CA SER A 214 -9.68 -13.52 -9.24
C SER A 214 -10.05 -12.74 -10.51
N GLY A 215 -9.38 -11.60 -10.74
CA GLY A 215 -9.64 -10.74 -11.91
C GLY A 215 -10.89 -9.86 -11.85
N VAL A 216 -11.72 -9.96 -10.80
CA VAL A 216 -12.89 -9.09 -10.61
C VAL A 216 -12.50 -7.86 -9.78
N LYS A 217 -13.04 -6.68 -10.11
CA LYS A 217 -12.89 -5.48 -9.28
C LYS A 217 -13.53 -5.73 -7.91
N ARG A 218 -12.72 -5.64 -6.84
CA ARG A 218 -13.16 -5.94 -5.46
C ARG A 218 -12.97 -4.78 -4.48
N HIS A 219 -12.32 -3.71 -4.91
CA HIS A 219 -11.94 -2.58 -4.08
C HIS A 219 -12.72 -1.33 -4.48
N PRO A 220 -13.01 -0.44 -3.51
CA PRO A 220 -13.87 0.70 -3.74
C PRO A 220 -13.27 1.74 -4.68
N THR A 221 -14.14 2.63 -5.16
CA THR A 221 -13.79 3.88 -5.82
C THR A 221 -14.02 5.02 -4.85
N ILE A 222 -13.02 5.85 -4.67
CA ILE A 222 -13.05 7.10 -3.89
C ILE A 222 -12.86 8.23 -4.90
N GLU A 223 -13.87 9.08 -5.04
CA GLU A 223 -13.81 10.23 -5.95
C GLU A 223 -13.02 11.40 -5.34
N ASP A 224 -12.97 12.54 -6.04
CA ASP A 224 -12.19 13.69 -5.65
C ASP A 224 -12.70 14.34 -4.34
N ASP A 225 -11.84 15.08 -3.64
CA ASP A 225 -12.17 15.85 -2.44
C ASP A 225 -12.72 15.04 -1.25
N VAL A 226 -12.61 13.71 -1.27
CA VAL A 226 -13.14 12.83 -0.22
C VAL A 226 -12.26 12.84 1.01
N THR A 227 -12.89 12.88 2.19
CA THR A 227 -12.23 12.72 3.49
C THR A 227 -12.69 11.44 4.19
N ILE A 228 -11.75 10.58 4.56
CA ILE A 228 -12.03 9.33 5.28
C ILE A 228 -11.31 9.36 6.63
N TYR A 229 -12.09 9.51 7.71
CA TYR A 229 -11.55 9.61 9.07
C TYR A 229 -11.10 8.24 9.62
N SER A 230 -10.35 8.31 10.71
CA SER A 230 -9.62 7.19 11.32
C SER A 230 -10.48 5.94 11.56
N ASN A 231 -9.87 4.77 11.29
CA ASN A 231 -10.46 3.45 11.47
C ASN A 231 -11.74 3.17 10.66
N ALA A 232 -12.09 4.03 9.69
CA ALA A 232 -13.19 3.73 8.79
C ALA A 232 -12.80 2.61 7.82
N SER A 233 -13.77 1.74 7.49
CA SER A 233 -13.61 0.69 6.49
C SER A 233 -14.57 0.95 5.34
N VAL A 234 -14.05 1.06 4.12
CA VAL A 234 -14.84 1.18 2.88
C VAL A 234 -14.53 -0.04 2.02
N LEU A 235 -15.53 -0.87 1.79
CA LEU A 235 -15.33 -2.19 1.21
C LEU A 235 -16.24 -2.44 0.00
N GLY A 236 -15.69 -3.16 -0.99
CA GLY A 236 -16.44 -3.67 -2.13
C GLY A 236 -16.18 -2.95 -3.45
N GLY A 237 -16.11 -3.72 -4.54
CA GLY A 237 -15.78 -3.21 -5.88
C GLY A 237 -16.84 -2.31 -6.50
N GLU A 238 -18.09 -2.47 -6.08
CA GLU A 238 -19.22 -1.65 -6.52
C GLU A 238 -19.41 -0.39 -5.65
N THR A 239 -18.70 -0.30 -4.52
CA THR A 239 -18.79 0.82 -3.60
C THR A 239 -18.07 2.04 -4.17
N VAL A 240 -18.82 3.13 -4.36
CA VAL A 240 -18.30 4.43 -4.80
C VAL A 240 -18.58 5.46 -3.71
N ILE A 241 -17.55 6.15 -3.25
CA ILE A 241 -17.68 7.30 -2.37
C ILE A 241 -17.61 8.55 -3.26
N GLY A 242 -18.75 9.22 -3.41
CA GLY A 242 -18.89 10.37 -4.29
C GLY A 242 -18.10 11.59 -3.83
N GLU A 243 -17.74 12.44 -4.79
CA GLU A 243 -16.93 13.65 -4.64
C GLU A 243 -17.34 14.50 -3.42
N GLY A 244 -16.36 15.04 -2.70
CA GLY A 244 -16.59 15.94 -1.56
C GLY A 244 -17.23 15.28 -0.34
N SER A 245 -17.38 13.95 -0.33
CA SER A 245 -18.01 13.24 0.78
C SER A 245 -17.08 13.07 1.97
N ILE A 246 -17.68 12.96 3.16
CA ILE A 246 -16.96 12.78 4.43
C ILE A 246 -17.42 11.49 5.08
N ILE A 247 -16.51 10.57 5.33
CA ILE A 247 -16.74 9.32 6.05
C ILE A 247 -16.22 9.47 7.48
N ALA A 248 -17.11 9.38 8.45
CA ALA A 248 -16.75 9.48 9.86
C ALA A 248 -15.85 8.35 10.32
N GLY A 249 -15.06 8.60 11.36
CA GLY A 249 -14.20 7.60 11.98
C GLY A 249 -14.98 6.37 12.44
N SER A 250 -14.35 5.21 12.27
CA SER A 250 -14.91 3.90 12.61
C SER A 250 -16.20 3.52 11.83
N ALA A 251 -16.56 4.25 10.78
CA ALA A 251 -17.68 3.89 9.93
C ALA A 251 -17.36 2.64 9.09
N PHE A 252 -18.35 1.77 8.92
CA PHE A 252 -18.24 0.57 8.09
C PHE A 252 -19.16 0.71 6.87
N VAL A 253 -18.58 1.04 5.72
CA VAL A 253 -19.29 1.41 4.50
C VAL A 253 -19.13 0.31 3.46
N ILE A 254 -20.26 -0.27 3.02
CA ILE A 254 -20.33 -1.38 2.06
C ILE A 254 -21.26 -1.08 0.88
N SER A 255 -21.70 0.16 0.76
CA SER A 255 -22.55 0.63 -0.33
C SER A 255 -22.14 2.05 -0.73
N SER A 256 -22.47 2.42 -1.96
CA SER A 256 -22.11 3.72 -2.51
C SER A 256 -22.73 4.88 -1.72
N VAL A 257 -21.96 5.97 -1.63
CA VAL A 257 -22.31 7.22 -0.96
C VAL A 257 -22.37 8.32 -2.01
N PRO A 258 -23.50 9.05 -2.18
CA PRO A 258 -23.59 10.14 -3.13
C PRO A 258 -22.61 11.28 -2.82
N ALA A 259 -22.26 12.06 -3.85
CA ALA A 259 -21.38 13.22 -3.71
C ALA A 259 -21.89 14.22 -2.64
N GLY A 260 -20.97 14.87 -1.95
CA GLY A 260 -21.23 15.87 -0.93
C GLY A 260 -21.88 15.34 0.36
N SER A 261 -21.91 14.02 0.54
CA SER A 261 -22.57 13.38 1.68
C SER A 261 -21.69 13.31 2.92
N ARG A 262 -22.35 13.28 4.09
CA ARG A 262 -21.69 12.95 5.37
C ARG A 262 -22.20 11.63 5.90
N VAL A 263 -21.32 10.64 6.00
CA VAL A 263 -21.59 9.37 6.67
C VAL A 263 -21.18 9.50 8.12
N SER A 264 -22.11 9.30 9.04
CA SER A 264 -21.87 9.34 10.49
C SER A 264 -22.42 8.10 11.16
N LEU A 265 -21.82 7.73 12.29
CA LEU A 265 -22.34 6.67 13.13
C LEU A 265 -23.57 7.16 13.90
N LYS A 266 -24.65 6.39 13.88
CA LYS A 266 -25.84 6.68 14.68
C LYS A 266 -25.58 6.17 16.11
N ASN A 267 -25.48 7.10 17.08
CA ASN A 267 -25.30 6.87 18.52
C ASN A 267 -24.58 5.57 18.90
N GLN A 268 -23.28 5.66 19.16
CA GLN A 268 -22.61 4.61 19.95
C GLN A 268 -23.08 4.78 21.39
N GLU A 269 -23.95 3.90 21.88
CA GLU A 269 -24.29 3.83 23.30
C GLU A 269 -23.06 3.37 24.09
N VAL A 270 -22.45 4.29 24.78
CA VAL A 270 -21.38 3.98 25.73
C VAL A 270 -22.04 3.57 27.04
N ASN A 271 -22.02 2.29 27.36
CA ASN A 271 -22.51 1.79 28.64
C ASN A 271 -21.39 1.90 29.70
N VAL A 272 -21.43 2.95 30.49
CA VAL A 272 -20.50 3.15 31.62
C VAL A 272 -21.05 2.44 32.87
N ARG A 273 -20.42 1.32 33.22
CA ARG A 273 -20.70 0.66 34.52
C ARG A 273 -19.71 1.18 35.56
N THR A 274 -20.20 1.94 36.53
CA THR A 274 -19.41 2.28 37.71
C THR A 274 -19.32 1.06 38.65
N PRO A 275 -18.12 0.70 39.15
CA PRO A 275 -18.01 -0.38 40.12
C PRO A 275 -18.83 -0.04 41.36
N ASN A 276 -19.76 -0.91 41.77
CA ASN A 276 -20.33 -0.85 43.10
C ASN A 276 -19.21 -1.08 44.12
N LYS A 277 -19.14 -0.28 45.16
CA LYS A 277 -18.08 -0.35 46.20
C LYS A 277 -17.98 -1.73 46.86
N ASP A 278 -18.97 -2.59 46.69
CA ASP A 278 -19.03 -3.92 47.32
C ASP A 278 -18.52 -5.09 46.46
N HIS A 279 -18.16 -4.87 45.18
CA HIS A 279 -17.63 -5.91 44.31
C HIS A 279 -16.34 -5.47 43.60
N ALA A 280 -15.27 -5.35 44.40
CA ALA A 280 -13.90 -5.14 43.88
C ALA A 280 -13.29 -6.43 43.33
N LYS A 281 -14.01 -7.21 42.53
CA LYS A 281 -13.44 -8.37 41.83
C LYS A 281 -14.13 -8.53 40.49
N CYS A 282 -13.27 -8.74 39.47
CA CYS A 282 -13.56 -9.17 38.12
C CYS A 282 -13.79 -8.05 37.09
N TRP A 283 -12.68 -7.49 36.61
CA TRP A 283 -12.57 -7.16 35.21
C TRP A 283 -12.03 -8.42 34.51
N GLU A 284 -12.90 -9.22 33.94
CA GLU A 284 -12.52 -10.20 32.92
C GLU A 284 -12.74 -9.54 31.56
N ILE A 285 -11.64 -9.49 30.78
CA ILE A 285 -11.62 -9.09 29.37
C ILE A 285 -12.01 -10.29 28.52
#